data_81ca6f2aa364ddbb3913b2ed81599ddc
#
_entry.id   81ca6f2aa364ddbb3913b2ed81599ddc
#
_cell.length_a   1.000
_cell.length_b   1.000
_cell.length_c   1.000
_cell.angle_alpha   90.00
_cell.angle_beta   90.00
_cell.angle_gamma   90.00
#
_symmetry.space_group_name_H-M   'P 1'
#
loop_
_entity.id
_entity.type
_entity.pdbx_description
1 polymer ?
#
loop_
_entity_poly.entity_id
_entity_poly.type
_entity_poly.pdbx_seq_one_letter_code
_entity_poly.pdbx_strand_id
1 'polypeptide(L)'
;SKPSDPGAILFTSGSFGAPRGVVLTQANLVANARQIAAHIDLDPTWVMFNPLPIFHCFGLTGGVLLPILSGMKAFQYPSPLHTKQIPPLIRDSGAAILLATDTFVNQYARAAEPGELSGLKFVVCGAEKVRDETHNLIAERFGPIPLLEGYGATEASPVIAVNKPTDNRRGTVGGLLPGVETRLEPVKGIPGGGQLFVRGPNIMAGYLAADGTIEPPVDGWHDTGDVVSITDDNWIKILGRVKRFAKVGGEMVSLTAAEDLAVTVWPECRHAVIAMPDARKGERLILLTDKRDAKPEPLIAHAKAIGASELTVPRKIIRIQEIPVLGTGKTDYVAIQRMAEAELRRTG
;
A
#
# COMPACT_ATOMS: atom_id res chain seq x y z
N SER A 1 5.46 32.12 -8.81
CA SER A 1 5.98 31.02 -7.96
C SER A 1 7.18 30.38 -8.65
N LYS A 2 8.12 29.89 -7.86
CA LYS A 2 9.32 29.19 -8.34
C LYS A 2 9.08 27.67 -8.24
N PRO A 3 9.77 26.84 -9.05
CA PRO A 3 9.67 25.39 -8.92
C PRO A 3 10.01 24.85 -7.53
N SER A 4 10.90 25.54 -6.79
CA SER A 4 11.30 25.23 -5.42
C SER A 4 10.30 25.66 -4.34
N ASP A 5 9.29 26.46 -4.69
CA ASP A 5 8.28 26.89 -3.71
C ASP A 5 7.41 25.69 -3.31
N PRO A 6 6.94 25.63 -2.05
CA PRO A 6 6.00 24.61 -1.63
C PRO A 6 4.76 24.60 -2.52
N GLY A 7 4.43 23.42 -3.06
CA GLY A 7 3.23 23.17 -3.84
C GLY A 7 2.12 22.56 -2.99
N ALA A 8 2.49 21.71 -2.01
CA ALA A 8 1.58 21.11 -1.05
C ALA A 8 2.31 20.75 0.24
N ILE A 9 1.56 20.79 1.34
CA ILE A 9 1.98 20.21 2.63
C ILE A 9 0.93 19.17 2.99
N LEU A 10 1.34 17.90 3.02
CA LEU A 10 0.45 16.79 3.32
C LEU A 10 0.86 16.14 4.66
N PHE A 11 -0.12 15.94 5.53
CA PHE A 11 0.13 15.33 6.82
C PHE A 11 0.03 13.82 6.74
N THR A 12 1.07 13.12 7.22
CA THR A 12 1.08 11.67 7.35
C THR A 12 0.83 11.28 8.81
N SER A 13 0.03 10.25 9.03
CA SER A 13 -0.06 9.60 10.34
C SER A 13 1.26 8.85 10.57
N GLY A 14 2.21 9.49 11.27
CA GLY A 14 3.45 8.83 11.68
C GLY A 14 3.16 7.51 12.39
N SER A 15 3.96 6.48 12.13
CA SER A 15 3.75 5.10 12.61
C SER A 15 3.63 4.98 14.15
N PHE A 16 4.08 5.97 14.92
CA PHE A 16 3.99 6.07 16.39
C PHE A 16 4.19 7.53 16.87
N GLY A 17 3.43 8.51 16.37
CA GLY A 17 3.65 9.88 16.83
C GLY A 17 2.64 10.89 16.28
N ALA A 18 2.89 12.16 16.58
CA ALA A 18 2.13 13.26 16.00
C ALA A 18 2.23 13.23 14.46
N PRO A 19 1.16 13.67 13.74
CA PRO A 19 1.22 13.80 12.30
C PRO A 19 2.40 14.68 11.86
N ARG A 20 3.13 14.26 10.82
CA ARG A 20 4.25 15.02 10.26
C ARG A 20 3.83 15.66 8.95
N GLY A 21 4.09 16.95 8.80
CA GLY A 21 3.83 17.69 7.56
C GLY A 21 4.94 17.40 6.53
N VAL A 22 4.60 16.75 5.44
CA VAL A 22 5.50 16.50 4.31
C VAL A 22 5.41 17.67 3.36
N VAL A 23 6.51 18.39 3.14
CA VAL A 23 6.57 19.54 2.23
C VAL A 23 6.99 19.08 0.84
N LEU A 24 6.06 19.16 -0.10
CA LEU A 24 6.29 18.86 -1.51
C LEU A 24 6.38 20.15 -2.30
N THR A 25 7.48 20.34 -3.04
CA THR A 25 7.62 21.49 -3.92
C THR A 25 6.80 21.31 -5.20
N GLN A 26 6.56 22.41 -5.90
CA GLN A 26 5.93 22.34 -7.23
C GLN A 26 6.74 21.45 -8.18
N ALA A 27 8.08 21.53 -8.10
CA ALA A 27 8.96 20.66 -8.89
C ALA A 27 8.78 19.19 -8.56
N ASN A 28 8.67 18.81 -7.28
CA ASN A 28 8.49 17.42 -6.87
C ASN A 28 7.19 16.83 -7.44
N LEU A 29 6.09 17.55 -7.30
CA LEU A 29 4.77 17.13 -7.76
C LEU A 29 4.73 16.98 -9.30
N VAL A 30 5.25 17.96 -10.04
CA VAL A 30 5.33 17.92 -11.48
C VAL A 30 6.27 16.83 -11.97
N ALA A 31 7.42 16.65 -11.29
CA ALA A 31 8.36 15.59 -11.63
C ALA A 31 7.71 14.22 -11.54
N ASN A 32 6.99 13.94 -10.44
CA ASN A 32 6.35 12.64 -10.27
C ASN A 32 5.26 12.38 -11.33
N ALA A 33 4.41 13.35 -11.62
CA ALA A 33 3.43 13.21 -12.69
C ALA A 33 4.08 12.92 -14.06
N ARG A 34 5.19 13.61 -14.38
CA ARG A 34 5.96 13.35 -15.62
C ARG A 34 6.64 12.00 -15.62
N GLN A 35 7.18 11.55 -14.49
CA GLN A 35 7.77 10.22 -14.34
C GLN A 35 6.74 9.13 -14.61
N ILE A 36 5.52 9.27 -14.05
CA ILE A 36 4.42 8.34 -14.30
C ILE A 36 4.04 8.33 -15.80
N ALA A 37 3.86 9.50 -16.39
CA ALA A 37 3.50 9.63 -17.81
C ALA A 37 4.60 9.07 -18.76
N ALA A 38 5.88 9.14 -18.37
CA ALA A 38 6.98 8.54 -19.12
C ALA A 38 7.09 7.01 -18.91
N HIS A 39 6.51 6.50 -17.82
CA HIS A 39 6.56 5.08 -17.48
C HIS A 39 5.35 4.31 -18.02
N ILE A 40 4.16 4.92 -17.95
CA ILE A 40 2.91 4.37 -18.49
C ILE A 40 2.54 5.18 -19.71
N ASP A 41 2.34 4.49 -20.84
CA ASP A 41 1.90 5.12 -22.08
C ASP A 41 0.43 5.54 -21.94
N LEU A 42 0.20 6.83 -21.72
CA LEU A 42 -1.11 7.42 -21.46
C LEU A 42 -1.65 8.10 -22.73
N ASP A 43 -2.87 7.74 -23.11
CA ASP A 43 -3.56 8.39 -24.23
C ASP A 43 -4.35 9.63 -23.71
N PRO A 44 -4.11 10.83 -24.26
CA PRO A 44 -4.83 12.05 -23.86
C PRO A 44 -6.35 11.99 -24.04
N THR A 45 -6.86 11.05 -24.85
CA THR A 45 -8.30 10.84 -25.04
C THR A 45 -8.95 10.09 -23.90
N TRP A 46 -8.18 9.44 -23.03
CA TRP A 46 -8.71 8.66 -21.92
C TRP A 46 -9.25 9.54 -20.80
N VAL A 47 -10.19 8.98 -20.05
CA VAL A 47 -10.75 9.60 -18.86
C VAL A 47 -10.21 8.88 -17.62
N MET A 48 -9.63 9.64 -16.70
CA MET A 48 -9.21 9.18 -15.39
C MET A 48 -10.37 9.31 -14.41
N PHE A 49 -10.82 8.22 -13.80
CA PHE A 49 -11.80 8.26 -12.72
C PHE A 49 -11.09 8.22 -11.36
N ASN A 50 -11.23 9.29 -10.59
CA ASN A 50 -10.61 9.43 -9.27
C ASN A 50 -11.64 9.56 -8.15
N PRO A 51 -11.94 8.50 -7.39
CA PRO A 51 -12.75 8.60 -6.18
C PRO A 51 -11.89 8.84 -4.93
N LEU A 52 -10.55 8.81 -5.05
CA LEU A 52 -9.66 8.95 -3.91
C LEU A 52 -9.56 10.41 -3.45
N PRO A 53 -9.44 10.66 -2.14
CA PRO A 53 -9.34 12.01 -1.60
C PRO A 53 -8.12 12.76 -2.14
N ILE A 54 -8.30 13.99 -2.57
CA ILE A 54 -7.21 14.85 -3.07
C ILE A 54 -6.31 15.41 -1.96
N PHE A 55 -6.73 15.32 -0.70
CA PHE A 55 -5.85 15.60 0.44
C PHE A 55 -4.88 14.46 0.76
N HIS A 56 -4.98 13.33 0.04
CA HIS A 56 -4.01 12.24 0.04
C HIS A 56 -3.19 12.30 -1.25
N CYS A 57 -1.87 12.10 -1.14
CA CYS A 57 -0.94 12.30 -2.24
C CYS A 57 -1.28 11.45 -3.49
N PHE A 58 -1.80 10.24 -3.32
CA PHE A 58 -2.22 9.39 -4.43
C PHE A 58 -3.38 10.02 -5.23
N GLY A 59 -4.43 10.50 -4.55
CA GLY A 59 -5.54 11.20 -5.20
C GLY A 59 -5.11 12.54 -5.81
N LEU A 60 -4.21 13.29 -5.16
CA LEU A 60 -3.68 14.55 -5.67
C LEU A 60 -2.84 14.35 -6.94
N THR A 61 -1.77 13.57 -6.86
CA THR A 61 -0.85 13.42 -7.99
C THR A 61 -1.46 12.55 -9.10
N GLY A 62 -1.94 11.35 -8.76
CA GLY A 62 -2.51 10.43 -9.75
C GLY A 62 -3.85 10.90 -10.31
N GLY A 63 -4.72 11.42 -9.44
CA GLY A 63 -6.08 11.78 -9.82
C GLY A 63 -6.27 13.20 -10.35
N VAL A 64 -5.38 14.14 -10.02
CA VAL A 64 -5.51 15.55 -10.45
C VAL A 64 -4.34 15.98 -11.32
N LEU A 65 -3.11 15.93 -10.79
CA LEU A 65 -1.96 16.49 -11.50
C LEU A 65 -1.58 15.69 -12.75
N LEU A 66 -1.55 14.37 -12.65
CA LEU A 66 -1.23 13.51 -13.77
C LEU A 66 -2.16 13.73 -14.97
N PRO A 67 -3.50 13.61 -14.84
CA PRO A 67 -4.37 13.82 -15.99
C PRO A 67 -4.28 15.23 -16.56
N ILE A 68 -4.20 16.28 -15.73
CA ILE A 68 -4.07 17.67 -16.21
C ILE A 68 -2.78 17.86 -17.01
N LEU A 69 -1.65 17.38 -16.48
CA LEU A 69 -0.34 17.54 -17.14
C LEU A 69 -0.19 16.66 -18.40
N SER A 70 -0.98 15.57 -18.48
CA SER A 70 -1.01 14.68 -19.65
C SER A 70 -2.10 15.04 -20.67
N GLY A 71 -2.86 16.12 -20.45
CA GLY A 71 -3.94 16.55 -21.35
C GLY A 71 -5.17 15.63 -21.34
N MET A 72 -5.30 14.78 -20.33
CA MET A 72 -6.41 13.85 -20.15
C MET A 72 -7.61 14.50 -19.44
N LYS A 73 -8.78 13.95 -19.64
CA LYS A 73 -9.95 14.27 -18.79
C LYS A 73 -9.84 13.57 -17.45
N ALA A 74 -10.30 14.26 -16.38
CA ALA A 74 -10.41 13.69 -15.04
C ALA A 74 -11.84 13.83 -14.50
N PHE A 75 -12.42 12.72 -14.09
CA PHE A 75 -13.67 12.69 -13.35
C PHE A 75 -13.36 12.56 -11.87
N GLN A 76 -13.65 13.61 -11.09
CA GLN A 76 -13.42 13.63 -9.65
C GLN A 76 -14.69 13.24 -8.91
N TYR A 77 -14.60 12.27 -8.00
CA TYR A 77 -15.71 11.86 -7.17
C TYR A 77 -15.39 12.06 -5.68
N PRO A 78 -16.32 12.60 -4.86
CA PRO A 78 -15.97 13.13 -3.53
C PRO A 78 -15.63 12.06 -2.48
N SER A 79 -16.02 10.78 -2.68
CA SER A 79 -15.82 9.75 -1.66
C SER A 79 -15.70 8.35 -2.24
N PRO A 80 -14.64 7.59 -1.92
CA PRO A 80 -14.50 6.20 -2.35
C PRO A 80 -15.50 5.24 -1.69
N LEU A 81 -16.18 5.68 -0.63
CA LEU A 81 -17.08 4.85 0.17
C LEU A 81 -18.44 4.62 -0.48
N HIS A 82 -18.78 5.37 -1.51
CA HIS A 82 -20.06 5.24 -2.22
C HIS A 82 -20.01 4.10 -3.25
N THR A 83 -19.81 2.89 -2.77
CA THR A 83 -19.49 1.70 -3.58
C THR A 83 -20.54 1.35 -4.63
N LYS A 84 -21.81 1.65 -4.38
CA LYS A 84 -22.90 1.39 -5.33
C LYS A 84 -23.07 2.50 -6.40
N GLN A 85 -22.63 3.73 -6.11
CA GLN A 85 -22.74 4.86 -7.03
C GLN A 85 -21.57 4.94 -8.02
N ILE A 86 -20.40 4.45 -7.61
CA ILE A 86 -19.18 4.55 -8.42
C ILE A 86 -19.21 3.71 -9.69
N PRO A 87 -19.61 2.43 -9.71
CA PRO A 87 -19.60 1.64 -10.94
C PRO A 87 -20.42 2.23 -12.11
N PRO A 88 -21.69 2.65 -11.91
CA PRO A 88 -22.43 3.30 -13.01
C PRO A 88 -21.77 4.60 -13.49
N LEU A 89 -21.15 5.38 -12.58
CA LEU A 89 -20.43 6.60 -12.97
C LEU A 89 -19.15 6.32 -13.76
N ILE A 90 -18.46 5.21 -13.49
CA ILE A 90 -17.32 4.76 -14.30
C ILE A 90 -17.77 4.52 -15.74
N ARG A 91 -18.85 3.78 -15.94
CA ARG A 91 -19.47 3.56 -17.25
C ARG A 91 -19.88 4.88 -17.92
N ASP A 92 -20.67 5.69 -17.21
CA ASP A 92 -21.29 6.90 -17.78
C ASP A 92 -20.27 7.99 -18.10
N SER A 93 -19.16 8.06 -17.38
CA SER A 93 -18.04 8.96 -17.67
C SER A 93 -17.15 8.48 -18.82
N GLY A 94 -17.31 7.23 -19.26
CA GLY A 94 -16.41 6.61 -20.23
C GLY A 94 -14.98 6.43 -19.69
N ALA A 95 -14.85 6.17 -18.39
CA ALA A 95 -13.55 6.06 -17.76
C ALA A 95 -12.71 4.91 -18.33
N ALA A 96 -11.49 5.21 -18.70
CA ALA A 96 -10.49 4.24 -19.15
C ALA A 96 -9.57 3.79 -18.01
N ILE A 97 -9.36 4.65 -17.00
CA ILE A 97 -8.48 4.40 -15.86
C ILE A 97 -9.24 4.67 -14.57
N LEU A 98 -9.14 3.76 -13.62
CA LEU A 98 -9.64 3.92 -12.26
C LEU A 98 -8.47 3.94 -11.29
N LEU A 99 -8.46 4.89 -10.33
CA LEU A 99 -7.57 4.85 -9.17
C LEU A 99 -8.32 4.25 -7.99
N ALA A 100 -7.72 3.25 -7.34
CA ALA A 100 -8.34 2.61 -6.19
C ALA A 100 -7.30 2.03 -5.22
N THR A 101 -7.75 1.58 -4.06
CA THR A 101 -7.05 0.58 -3.24
C THR A 101 -7.65 -0.79 -3.52
N ASP A 102 -6.99 -1.88 -3.10
CA ASP A 102 -7.54 -3.23 -3.22
C ASP A 102 -8.93 -3.34 -2.59
N THR A 103 -9.09 -2.78 -1.39
CA THR A 103 -10.37 -2.79 -0.67
C THR A 103 -11.49 -2.14 -1.49
N PHE A 104 -11.22 -0.99 -2.10
CA PHE A 104 -12.25 -0.27 -2.86
C PHE A 104 -12.56 -0.94 -4.20
N VAL A 105 -11.55 -1.35 -4.96
CA VAL A 105 -11.82 -2.01 -6.25
C VAL A 105 -12.59 -3.32 -6.07
N ASN A 106 -12.30 -4.09 -5.00
CA ASN A 106 -13.06 -5.28 -4.66
C ASN A 106 -14.53 -4.96 -4.37
N GLN A 107 -14.78 -3.92 -3.56
CA GLN A 107 -16.15 -3.48 -3.24
C GLN A 107 -16.90 -2.96 -4.49
N TYR A 108 -16.24 -2.21 -5.37
CA TYR A 108 -16.84 -1.75 -6.63
C TYR A 108 -17.18 -2.92 -7.53
N ALA A 109 -16.26 -3.89 -7.66
CA ALA A 109 -16.50 -5.08 -8.45
C ALA A 109 -17.68 -5.92 -7.94
N ARG A 110 -17.86 -6.03 -6.62
CA ARG A 110 -19.01 -6.71 -6.02
C ARG A 110 -20.33 -5.97 -6.24
N ALA A 111 -20.30 -4.64 -6.23
CA ALA A 111 -21.48 -3.79 -6.36
C ALA A 111 -21.87 -3.53 -7.81
N ALA A 112 -20.94 -3.66 -8.76
CA ALA A 112 -21.16 -3.34 -10.16
C ALA A 112 -22.10 -4.32 -10.86
N GLU A 113 -22.95 -3.79 -11.74
CA GLU A 113 -23.75 -4.56 -12.68
C GLU A 113 -22.90 -4.96 -13.92
N PRO A 114 -23.35 -5.95 -14.71
CA PRO A 114 -22.67 -6.35 -15.93
C PRO A 114 -22.40 -5.16 -16.87
N GLY A 115 -21.18 -5.02 -17.33
CA GLY A 115 -20.76 -3.96 -18.26
C GLY A 115 -20.30 -2.65 -17.62
N GLU A 116 -20.59 -2.39 -16.34
CA GLU A 116 -20.24 -1.10 -15.72
C GLU A 116 -18.75 -0.82 -15.61
N LEU A 117 -17.92 -1.86 -15.48
CA LEU A 117 -16.46 -1.72 -15.44
C LEU A 117 -15.76 -2.10 -16.76
N SER A 118 -16.51 -2.61 -17.74
CA SER A 118 -15.92 -3.16 -18.99
C SER A 118 -15.23 -2.12 -19.88
N GLY A 119 -15.47 -0.82 -19.66
CA GLY A 119 -14.76 0.27 -20.33
C GLY A 119 -13.36 0.54 -19.82
N LEU A 120 -13.02 0.03 -18.63
CA LEU A 120 -11.70 0.24 -18.02
C LEU A 120 -10.62 -0.51 -18.81
N LYS A 121 -9.57 0.19 -19.17
CA LYS A 121 -8.35 -0.39 -19.74
C LYS A 121 -7.45 -0.98 -18.66
N PHE A 122 -7.38 -0.34 -17.49
CA PHE A 122 -6.71 -0.84 -16.30
C PHE A 122 -7.15 -0.06 -15.05
N VAL A 123 -6.87 -0.66 -13.90
CA VAL A 123 -7.00 -0.02 -12.58
C VAL A 123 -5.62 0.15 -11.98
N VAL A 124 -5.30 1.34 -11.47
CA VAL A 124 -4.07 1.54 -10.67
C VAL A 124 -4.42 1.35 -9.20
N CYS A 125 -3.81 0.34 -8.59
CA CYS A 125 -3.99 0.00 -7.19
C CYS A 125 -2.77 0.42 -6.38
N GLY A 126 -2.99 1.23 -5.36
CA GLY A 126 -1.94 1.70 -4.45
C GLY A 126 -2.34 1.63 -2.98
N ALA A 127 -1.37 1.87 -2.12
CA ALA A 127 -1.50 1.88 -0.65
C ALA A 127 -1.78 0.52 0.01
N GLU A 128 -2.28 -0.46 -0.72
CA GLU A 128 -2.56 -1.84 -0.29
C GLU A 128 -2.06 -2.83 -1.34
N LYS A 129 -1.67 -4.03 -0.91
CA LYS A 129 -1.38 -5.15 -1.81
C LYS A 129 -2.68 -5.63 -2.45
N VAL A 130 -2.68 -5.91 -3.73
CA VAL A 130 -3.83 -6.49 -4.42
C VAL A 130 -3.89 -7.99 -4.12
N ARG A 131 -5.04 -8.43 -3.57
CA ARG A 131 -5.28 -9.84 -3.22
C ARG A 131 -5.63 -10.65 -4.46
N ASP A 132 -5.27 -11.92 -4.45
CA ASP A 132 -5.63 -12.86 -5.52
C ASP A 132 -7.15 -12.97 -5.70
N GLU A 133 -7.91 -12.90 -4.60
CA GLU A 133 -9.37 -12.82 -4.63
C GLU A 133 -9.88 -11.66 -5.48
N THR A 134 -9.29 -10.47 -5.34
CA THR A 134 -9.67 -9.29 -6.12
C THR A 134 -9.35 -9.46 -7.60
N HIS A 135 -8.17 -10.01 -7.93
CA HIS A 135 -7.82 -10.34 -9.31
C HIS A 135 -8.82 -11.32 -9.93
N ASN A 136 -9.17 -12.39 -9.19
CA ASN A 136 -10.09 -13.41 -9.67
C ASN A 136 -11.50 -12.86 -9.86
N LEU A 137 -12.00 -12.06 -8.89
CA LEU A 137 -13.30 -11.41 -8.96
C LEU A 137 -13.43 -10.50 -10.20
N ILE A 138 -12.42 -9.68 -10.47
CA ILE A 138 -12.42 -8.79 -11.64
C ILE A 138 -12.39 -9.62 -12.93
N ALA A 139 -11.50 -10.62 -13.02
CA ALA A 139 -11.39 -11.47 -14.22
C ALA A 139 -12.67 -12.25 -14.51
N GLU A 140 -13.33 -12.78 -13.48
CA GLU A 140 -14.57 -13.55 -13.60
C GLU A 140 -15.75 -12.69 -14.05
N ARG A 141 -15.90 -11.49 -13.47
CA ARG A 141 -17.08 -10.65 -13.71
C ARG A 141 -16.96 -9.68 -14.87
N PHE A 142 -15.77 -9.17 -15.16
CA PHE A 142 -15.57 -8.07 -16.12
C PHE A 142 -14.51 -8.38 -17.18
N GLY A 143 -13.92 -9.58 -17.15
CA GLY A 143 -12.84 -9.96 -18.06
C GLY A 143 -11.46 -9.51 -17.57
N PRO A 144 -10.41 -9.64 -18.40
CA PRO A 144 -9.02 -9.49 -17.99
C PRO A 144 -8.59 -8.00 -17.85
N ILE A 145 -9.28 -7.23 -17.00
CA ILE A 145 -8.88 -5.86 -16.70
C ILE A 145 -7.59 -5.90 -15.85
N PRO A 146 -6.46 -5.31 -16.31
CA PRO A 146 -5.23 -5.29 -15.55
C PRO A 146 -5.37 -4.48 -14.26
N LEU A 147 -5.01 -5.07 -13.12
CA LEU A 147 -4.83 -4.36 -11.86
C LEU A 147 -3.33 -4.09 -11.68
N LEU A 148 -2.94 -2.83 -11.81
CA LEU A 148 -1.54 -2.38 -11.76
C LEU A 148 -1.20 -1.98 -10.34
N GLU A 149 -0.49 -2.83 -9.62
CA GLU A 149 0.02 -2.46 -8.30
C GLU A 149 1.08 -1.38 -8.43
N GLY A 150 0.95 -0.33 -7.60
CA GLY A 150 1.91 0.74 -7.47
C GLY A 150 2.36 0.93 -6.02
N TYR A 151 3.58 1.38 -5.85
CA TYR A 151 4.23 1.64 -4.58
C TYR A 151 4.68 3.08 -4.47
N GLY A 152 4.50 3.64 -3.29
CA GLY A 152 4.95 4.98 -3.00
C GLY A 152 4.68 5.43 -1.58
N ALA A 153 5.15 6.62 -1.28
CA ALA A 153 4.98 7.29 0.00
C ALA A 153 4.69 8.77 -0.25
N THR A 154 4.02 9.44 0.69
CA THR A 154 3.76 10.88 0.58
C THR A 154 5.06 11.66 0.33
N GLU A 155 6.14 11.24 0.96
CA GLU A 155 7.48 11.78 0.83
C GLU A 155 8.10 11.63 -0.57
N ALA A 156 7.48 10.83 -1.44
CA ALA A 156 7.92 10.61 -2.84
C ALA A 156 6.92 11.15 -3.89
N SER A 157 5.90 11.93 -3.52
CA SER A 157 4.95 12.69 -4.36
C SER A 157 3.91 11.92 -5.21
N PRO A 158 3.42 10.70 -5.00
CA PRO A 158 3.89 9.69 -4.09
C PRO A 158 4.65 8.54 -4.75
N VAL A 159 4.63 8.37 -6.10
CA VAL A 159 4.94 7.11 -6.78
C VAL A 159 6.45 6.91 -6.90
N ILE A 160 6.91 5.75 -6.46
CA ILE A 160 8.29 5.27 -6.57
C ILE A 160 8.38 4.21 -7.67
N ALA A 161 7.42 3.29 -7.70
CA ALA A 161 7.35 2.20 -8.67
C ALA A 161 5.88 1.88 -9.00
N VAL A 162 5.62 1.38 -10.20
CA VAL A 162 4.30 0.92 -10.62
C VAL A 162 4.41 -0.09 -11.75
N ASN A 163 3.51 -1.08 -11.78
CA ASN A 163 3.35 -2.01 -12.88
C ASN A 163 2.88 -1.29 -14.16
N LYS A 164 3.17 -1.86 -15.32
CA LYS A 164 2.73 -1.34 -16.63
C LYS A 164 1.61 -2.20 -17.19
N PRO A 165 0.69 -1.64 -17.99
CA PRO A 165 -0.31 -2.46 -18.69
C PRO A 165 0.30 -3.55 -19.59
N THR A 166 1.46 -3.26 -20.17
CA THR A 166 2.20 -4.17 -21.08
C THR A 166 3.13 -5.15 -20.36
N ASP A 167 3.46 -4.91 -19.10
CA ASP A 167 4.26 -5.79 -18.24
C ASP A 167 3.78 -5.66 -16.80
N ASN A 168 2.82 -6.51 -16.43
CA ASN A 168 2.18 -6.52 -15.11
C ASN A 168 2.53 -7.84 -14.39
N ARG A 169 3.40 -7.76 -13.39
CA ARG A 169 3.90 -8.93 -12.65
C ARG A 169 3.25 -8.99 -11.27
N ARG A 170 2.31 -9.89 -11.11
CA ARG A 170 1.62 -10.11 -9.82
C ARG A 170 2.60 -10.36 -8.68
N GLY A 171 2.30 -9.79 -7.52
CA GLY A 171 3.12 -9.90 -6.32
C GLY A 171 4.36 -9.02 -6.32
N THR A 172 4.48 -8.13 -7.32
CA THR A 172 5.43 -7.02 -7.34
C THR A 172 4.67 -5.69 -7.42
N VAL A 173 5.33 -4.61 -7.04
CA VAL A 173 4.77 -3.26 -7.17
C VAL A 173 5.31 -2.54 -8.42
N GLY A 174 5.83 -3.31 -9.37
CA GLY A 174 6.29 -2.83 -10.66
C GLY A 174 7.73 -2.35 -10.69
N GLY A 175 8.09 -1.76 -11.82
CA GLY A 175 9.40 -1.17 -12.05
C GLY A 175 9.52 0.23 -11.48
N LEU A 176 10.76 0.62 -11.16
CA LEU A 176 11.10 1.98 -10.71
C LEU A 176 10.70 3.01 -11.76
N LEU A 177 10.18 4.15 -11.29
CA LEU A 177 9.96 5.31 -12.16
C LEU A 177 11.28 5.91 -12.65
N PRO A 178 11.32 6.50 -13.87
CA PRO A 178 12.51 7.12 -14.40
C PRO A 178 13.08 8.20 -13.47
N GLY A 179 14.40 8.17 -13.23
CA GLY A 179 15.10 9.13 -12.38
C GLY A 179 14.93 8.91 -10.86
N VAL A 180 14.30 7.82 -10.46
CA VAL A 180 14.34 7.38 -9.05
C VAL A 180 15.57 6.50 -8.86
N GLU A 181 16.41 6.90 -7.93
CA GLU A 181 17.58 6.13 -7.47
C GLU A 181 17.22 5.37 -6.21
N THR A 182 17.81 4.18 -6.04
CA THR A 182 17.57 3.34 -4.88
C THR A 182 18.88 2.92 -4.22
N ARG A 183 18.86 2.78 -2.90
CA ARG A 183 19.91 2.17 -2.09
C ARG A 183 19.24 1.20 -1.13
N LEU A 184 19.74 -0.02 -1.07
CA LEU A 184 19.31 -1.03 -0.10
C LEU A 184 20.33 -1.16 1.01
N GLU A 185 19.89 -1.01 2.25
CA GLU A 185 20.70 -1.35 3.43
C GLU A 185 20.32 -2.75 3.92
N PRO A 186 21.29 -3.65 4.06
CA PRO A 186 21.00 -5.04 4.46
C PRO A 186 20.27 -5.09 5.81
N VAL A 187 19.20 -5.88 5.86
CA VAL A 187 18.47 -6.16 7.10
C VAL A 187 18.84 -7.56 7.57
N LYS A 188 19.38 -7.67 8.80
CA LYS A 188 19.82 -8.95 9.36
C LYS A 188 18.66 -9.96 9.36
N GLY A 189 18.92 -11.14 8.81
CA GLY A 189 17.92 -12.23 8.75
C GLY A 189 16.95 -12.15 7.57
N ILE A 190 17.18 -11.23 6.63
CA ILE A 190 16.38 -11.14 5.39
C ILE A 190 17.31 -11.26 4.19
N PRO A 191 17.64 -12.47 3.75
CA PRO A 191 18.52 -12.69 2.61
C PRO A 191 17.86 -12.17 1.32
N GLY A 192 18.62 -11.47 0.48
CA GLY A 192 18.14 -10.93 -0.80
C GLY A 192 17.22 -9.71 -0.70
N GLY A 193 17.00 -9.18 0.52
CA GLY A 193 16.24 -7.96 0.76
C GLY A 193 17.01 -6.93 1.56
N GLY A 194 16.52 -5.68 1.55
CA GLY A 194 17.10 -4.58 2.32
C GLY A 194 16.09 -3.48 2.60
N GLN A 195 16.44 -2.63 3.56
CA GLN A 195 15.69 -1.39 3.83
C GLN A 195 15.91 -0.43 2.67
N LEU A 196 14.81 0.05 2.12
CA LEU A 196 14.82 0.88 0.93
C LEU A 196 15.00 2.36 1.27
N PHE A 197 16.02 2.95 0.71
CA PHE A 197 16.23 4.40 0.61
C PHE A 197 16.02 4.83 -0.85
N VAL A 198 15.38 5.98 -1.04
CA VAL A 198 15.10 6.52 -2.37
C VAL A 198 15.58 7.96 -2.49
N ARG A 199 16.05 8.32 -3.69
CA ARG A 199 16.42 9.68 -4.08
C ARG A 199 15.90 9.97 -5.49
N GLY A 200 15.51 11.20 -5.76
CA GLY A 200 15.02 11.59 -7.08
C GLY A 200 14.31 12.94 -7.07
N PRO A 201 13.93 13.45 -8.25
CA PRO A 201 13.29 14.76 -8.35
C PRO A 201 11.88 14.82 -7.72
N ASN A 202 11.28 13.69 -7.47
CA ASN A 202 9.97 13.53 -6.82
C ASN A 202 10.06 13.46 -5.29
N ILE A 203 11.27 13.41 -4.70
CA ILE A 203 11.42 13.31 -3.25
C ILE A 203 11.20 14.68 -2.60
N MET A 204 10.46 14.70 -1.49
CA MET A 204 10.07 15.88 -0.72
C MET A 204 11.22 16.84 -0.44
N ALA A 205 10.90 18.12 -0.25
CA ALA A 205 11.86 19.08 0.29
C ALA A 205 12.26 18.73 1.73
N GLY A 206 11.35 18.18 2.51
CA GLY A 206 11.58 17.76 3.88
C GLY A 206 10.31 17.72 4.71
N TYR A 207 10.48 17.53 6.00
CA TYR A 207 9.38 17.62 6.97
C TYR A 207 9.30 19.03 7.56
N LEU A 208 8.07 19.50 7.74
CA LEU A 208 7.81 20.77 8.41
C LEU A 208 8.01 20.61 9.92
N ALA A 209 8.97 21.32 10.47
CA ALA A 209 9.21 21.41 11.90
C ALA A 209 8.24 22.39 12.60
N ALA A 210 8.16 22.32 13.93
CA ALA A 210 7.25 23.16 14.72
C ALA A 210 7.57 24.67 14.64
N ASP A 211 8.81 25.01 14.39
CA ASP A 211 9.28 26.40 14.19
C ASP A 211 9.08 26.93 12.77
N GLY A 212 8.49 26.12 11.86
CA GLY A 212 8.25 26.45 10.46
C GLY A 212 9.44 26.17 9.54
N THR A 213 10.55 25.65 10.04
CA THR A 213 11.68 25.23 9.18
C THR A 213 11.38 23.91 8.48
N ILE A 214 12.08 23.66 7.37
CA ILE A 214 11.96 22.41 6.61
C ILE A 214 13.20 21.58 6.87
N GLU A 215 13.02 20.37 7.39
CA GLU A 215 14.09 19.39 7.66
C GLU A 215 14.25 18.46 6.43
N PRO A 216 15.27 18.67 5.58
CA PRO A 216 15.44 17.88 4.37
C PRO A 216 15.88 16.45 4.68
N PRO A 217 15.69 15.50 3.74
CA PRO A 217 16.28 14.17 3.81
C PRO A 217 17.81 14.24 3.85
N VAL A 218 18.44 13.39 4.67
CA VAL A 218 19.90 13.33 4.80
C VAL A 218 20.52 12.96 3.44
N ASP A 219 21.44 13.80 2.95
CA ASP A 219 22.08 13.66 1.64
C ASP A 219 21.11 13.43 0.47
N GLY A 220 19.87 13.92 0.62
CA GLY A 220 18.80 13.75 -0.35
C GLY A 220 18.17 12.35 -0.39
N TRP A 221 18.56 11.45 0.52
CA TRP A 221 18.01 10.11 0.63
C TRP A 221 16.85 10.04 1.63
N HIS A 222 15.69 9.66 1.14
CA HIS A 222 14.54 9.38 2.00
C HIS A 222 14.53 7.91 2.41
N ASP A 223 14.52 7.65 3.72
CA ASP A 223 14.28 6.33 4.30
C ASP A 223 12.79 6.02 4.23
N THR A 224 12.39 5.05 3.41
CA THR A 224 10.99 4.65 3.28
C THR A 224 10.49 3.84 4.49
N GLY A 225 11.39 3.27 5.27
CA GLY A 225 11.10 2.31 6.33
C GLY A 225 10.58 0.97 5.82
N ASP A 226 10.55 0.77 4.51
CA ASP A 226 10.11 -0.48 3.89
C ASP A 226 11.32 -1.39 3.58
N VAL A 227 11.11 -2.69 3.72
CA VAL A 227 12.06 -3.73 3.33
C VAL A 227 11.61 -4.33 2.01
N VAL A 228 12.48 -4.30 1.02
CA VAL A 228 12.17 -4.75 -0.33
C VAL A 228 13.25 -5.66 -0.88
N SER A 229 12.93 -6.43 -1.90
CA SER A 229 13.90 -6.96 -2.85
C SER A 229 13.73 -6.27 -4.20
N ILE A 230 14.84 -6.04 -4.90
CA ILE A 230 14.85 -5.45 -6.23
C ILE A 230 15.54 -6.46 -7.16
N THR A 231 14.90 -6.78 -8.27
CA THR A 231 15.47 -7.67 -9.29
C THR A 231 16.47 -6.91 -10.17
N ASP A 232 17.28 -7.63 -10.94
CA ASP A 232 18.29 -7.05 -11.85
C ASP A 232 17.68 -6.13 -12.92
N ASP A 233 16.40 -6.34 -13.26
CA ASP A 233 15.61 -5.49 -14.17
C ASP A 233 14.78 -4.41 -13.43
N ASN A 234 15.17 -4.07 -12.19
CA ASN A 234 14.60 -3.02 -11.35
C ASN A 234 13.12 -3.19 -10.95
N TRP A 235 12.66 -4.42 -10.80
CA TRP A 235 11.33 -4.69 -10.25
C TRP A 235 11.37 -4.78 -8.73
N ILE A 236 10.41 -4.13 -8.08
CA ILE A 236 10.32 -4.09 -6.63
C ILE A 236 9.29 -5.09 -6.12
N LYS A 237 9.71 -5.86 -5.12
CA LYS A 237 8.81 -6.68 -4.28
C LYS A 237 8.91 -6.20 -2.85
N ILE A 238 7.79 -5.82 -2.23
CA ILE A 238 7.74 -5.43 -0.83
C ILE A 238 7.76 -6.70 0.03
N LEU A 239 8.69 -6.75 0.97
CA LEU A 239 8.86 -7.85 1.94
C LEU A 239 8.25 -7.51 3.30
N GLY A 240 8.07 -6.21 3.59
CA GLY A 240 7.47 -5.71 4.82
C GLY A 240 7.99 -4.32 5.19
N ARG A 241 7.74 -3.90 6.42
CA ARG A 241 8.30 -2.68 7.01
C ARG A 241 9.29 -3.02 8.09
N VAL A 242 10.38 -2.25 8.24
CA VAL A 242 11.39 -2.46 9.31
C VAL A 242 10.73 -2.62 10.68
N LYS A 243 9.75 -1.77 10.99
CA LYS A 243 8.96 -1.82 12.23
C LYS A 243 7.91 -2.95 12.27
N ARG A 244 7.78 -3.72 11.21
CA ARG A 244 6.85 -4.85 11.05
C ARG A 244 7.59 -6.19 10.98
N PHE A 245 8.76 -6.26 11.61
CA PHE A 245 9.46 -7.50 11.88
C PHE A 245 9.56 -7.73 13.38
N ALA A 246 9.40 -8.98 13.79
CA ALA A 246 9.58 -9.44 15.15
C ALA A 246 10.85 -10.28 15.28
N LYS A 247 11.53 -10.20 16.40
CA LYS A 247 12.70 -11.05 16.69
C LYS A 247 12.25 -12.26 17.52
N VAL A 248 11.87 -13.34 16.82
CA VAL A 248 11.35 -14.57 17.45
C VAL A 248 12.43 -15.65 17.48
N GLY A 249 12.88 -16.03 18.66
CA GLY A 249 13.93 -17.07 18.82
C GLY A 249 15.28 -16.69 18.16
N GLY A 250 15.55 -15.40 18.04
CA GLY A 250 16.77 -14.90 17.40
C GLY A 250 16.63 -14.63 15.89
N GLU A 251 15.56 -15.07 15.26
CA GLU A 251 15.29 -14.86 13.82
C GLU A 251 14.33 -13.67 13.59
N MET A 252 14.55 -12.96 12.48
CA MET A 252 13.65 -11.88 12.06
C MET A 252 12.47 -12.46 11.30
N VAL A 253 11.28 -12.25 11.83
CA VAL A 253 10.01 -12.78 11.27
C VAL A 253 9.14 -11.62 10.79
N SER A 254 8.73 -11.64 9.54
CA SER A 254 7.83 -10.63 8.98
C SER A 254 6.41 -10.81 9.52
N LEU A 255 5.87 -9.78 10.16
CA LEU A 255 4.47 -9.75 10.60
C LEU A 255 3.51 -9.72 9.39
N THR A 256 3.92 -9.09 8.30
CA THR A 256 3.17 -9.08 7.04
C THR A 256 3.07 -10.48 6.45
N ALA A 257 4.18 -11.24 6.43
CA ALA A 257 4.13 -12.64 5.96
C ALA A 257 3.20 -13.52 6.82
N ALA A 258 3.16 -13.27 8.13
CA ALA A 258 2.23 -13.95 9.02
C ALA A 258 0.76 -13.55 8.78
N GLU A 259 0.50 -12.30 8.41
CA GLU A 259 -0.83 -11.85 7.96
C GLU A 259 -1.22 -12.49 6.63
N ASP A 260 -0.32 -12.55 5.66
CA ASP A 260 -0.55 -13.17 4.36
C ASP A 260 -0.93 -14.66 4.51
N LEU A 261 -0.31 -15.39 5.46
CA LEU A 261 -0.71 -16.76 5.81
C LEU A 261 -2.18 -16.81 6.25
N ALA A 262 -2.59 -15.91 7.13
CA ALA A 262 -3.96 -15.88 7.64
C ALA A 262 -4.97 -15.50 6.56
N VAL A 263 -4.63 -14.52 5.71
CA VAL A 263 -5.45 -14.12 4.55
C VAL A 263 -5.63 -15.29 3.57
N THR A 264 -4.58 -16.07 3.31
CA THR A 264 -4.67 -17.22 2.40
C THR A 264 -5.55 -18.35 2.98
N VAL A 265 -5.48 -18.58 4.30
CA VAL A 265 -6.27 -19.62 4.96
C VAL A 265 -7.73 -19.20 5.18
N TRP A 266 -7.98 -17.92 5.42
CA TRP A 266 -9.33 -17.37 5.67
C TRP A 266 -9.56 -16.06 4.88
N PRO A 267 -9.69 -16.14 3.56
CA PRO A 267 -9.71 -14.97 2.68
C PRO A 267 -10.90 -14.02 2.91
N GLU A 268 -12.01 -14.52 3.44
CA GLU A 268 -13.21 -13.70 3.71
C GLU A 268 -13.09 -12.87 4.99
N CYS A 269 -12.06 -13.14 5.82
CA CYS A 269 -11.87 -12.52 7.12
C CYS A 269 -10.76 -11.48 7.09
N ARG A 270 -10.79 -10.56 8.06
CA ARG A 270 -9.71 -9.59 8.26
C ARG A 270 -8.77 -10.06 9.36
N HIS A 271 -7.49 -9.74 9.16
CA HIS A 271 -6.42 -10.20 10.03
C HIS A 271 -5.43 -9.08 10.31
N ALA A 272 -4.88 -9.09 11.52
CA ALA A 272 -3.75 -8.25 11.88
C ALA A 272 -2.81 -9.05 12.79
N VAL A 273 -1.51 -9.00 12.53
CA VAL A 273 -0.50 -9.66 13.35
C VAL A 273 0.36 -8.62 14.04
N ILE A 274 0.59 -8.81 15.31
CA ILE A 274 1.51 -7.98 16.11
C ILE A 274 2.56 -8.84 16.79
N ALA A 275 3.66 -8.22 17.20
CA ALA A 275 4.66 -8.80 18.05
C ALA A 275 4.44 -8.37 19.50
N MET A 276 4.55 -9.30 20.42
CA MET A 276 4.51 -9.05 21.84
C MET A 276 5.72 -9.69 22.54
N PRO A 277 6.22 -9.11 23.64
CA PRO A 277 7.31 -9.70 24.39
C PRO A 277 7.00 -11.15 24.84
N ASP A 278 8.01 -12.01 24.75
CA ASP A 278 7.97 -13.40 25.21
C ASP A 278 9.25 -13.74 25.98
N ALA A 279 9.08 -14.25 27.20
CA ALA A 279 10.22 -14.52 28.10
C ALA A 279 11.19 -15.58 27.55
N ARG A 280 10.76 -16.47 26.66
CA ARG A 280 11.57 -17.58 26.14
C ARG A 280 12.16 -17.28 24.76
N LYS A 281 11.41 -16.53 23.93
CA LYS A 281 11.72 -16.33 22.50
C LYS A 281 12.07 -14.87 22.15
N GLY A 282 12.12 -13.98 23.16
CA GLY A 282 12.23 -12.54 22.96
C GLY A 282 10.89 -11.91 22.57
N GLU A 283 10.36 -12.28 21.42
CA GLU A 283 9.03 -11.87 20.96
C GLU A 283 8.21 -13.08 20.49
N ARG A 284 6.89 -12.92 20.48
CA ARG A 284 5.92 -13.88 19.91
C ARG A 284 4.91 -13.17 19.04
N LEU A 285 4.45 -13.85 17.99
CA LEU A 285 3.41 -13.36 17.12
C LEU A 285 2.02 -13.62 17.73
N ILE A 286 1.15 -12.62 17.63
CA ILE A 286 -0.26 -12.71 18.01
C ILE A 286 -1.09 -12.30 16.80
N LEU A 287 -2.00 -13.17 16.39
CA LEU A 287 -2.98 -12.89 15.35
C LEU A 287 -4.27 -12.37 15.99
N LEU A 288 -4.72 -11.19 15.57
CA LEU A 288 -6.09 -10.73 15.81
C LEU A 288 -6.90 -10.96 14.53
N THR A 289 -8.11 -11.47 14.66
CA THR A 289 -8.97 -11.81 13.51
C THR A 289 -10.45 -11.78 13.87
N ASP A 290 -11.29 -11.46 12.90
CA ASP A 290 -12.76 -11.57 12.99
C ASP A 290 -13.28 -12.98 12.65
N LYS A 291 -12.39 -13.93 12.31
CA LYS A 291 -12.72 -15.35 12.14
C LYS A 291 -13.13 -15.97 13.47
N ARG A 292 -14.42 -16.29 13.64
CA ARG A 292 -15.01 -16.74 14.92
C ARG A 292 -14.44 -18.02 15.49
N ASP A 293 -14.10 -18.98 14.63
CA ASP A 293 -13.59 -20.31 14.97
C ASP A 293 -12.10 -20.49 14.62
N ALA A 294 -11.36 -19.37 14.50
CA ALA A 294 -9.94 -19.40 14.17
C ALA A 294 -9.13 -20.25 15.15
N LYS A 295 -8.30 -21.14 14.61
CA LYS A 295 -7.38 -22.02 15.32
C LYS A 295 -6.01 -22.02 14.65
N PRO A 296 -4.90 -22.29 15.36
CA PRO A 296 -3.57 -22.32 14.77
C PRO A 296 -3.33 -23.45 13.74
N GLU A 297 -4.05 -24.58 13.86
CA GLU A 297 -3.78 -25.78 13.08
C GLU A 297 -3.86 -25.58 11.56
N PRO A 298 -4.87 -24.86 11.00
CA PRO A 298 -4.92 -24.58 9.57
C PRO A 298 -3.74 -23.72 9.10
N LEU A 299 -3.31 -22.74 9.90
CA LEU A 299 -2.14 -21.90 9.59
C LEU A 299 -0.84 -22.72 9.56
N ILE A 300 -0.70 -23.65 10.54
CA ILE A 300 0.46 -24.56 10.61
C ILE A 300 0.50 -25.46 9.37
N ALA A 301 -0.64 -26.06 9.01
CA ALA A 301 -0.75 -26.95 7.87
C ALA A 301 -0.41 -26.21 6.56
N HIS A 302 -0.93 -25.00 6.38
CA HIS A 302 -0.65 -24.19 5.21
C HIS A 302 0.82 -23.76 5.15
N ALA A 303 1.39 -23.24 6.24
CA ALA A 303 2.80 -22.87 6.31
C ALA A 303 3.72 -24.02 5.94
N LYS A 304 3.44 -25.23 6.44
CA LYS A 304 4.18 -26.45 6.09
C LYS A 304 4.06 -26.78 4.60
N ALA A 305 2.87 -26.65 4.02
CA ALA A 305 2.63 -26.95 2.60
C ALA A 305 3.41 -26.04 1.66
N ILE A 306 3.60 -24.76 2.03
CA ILE A 306 4.35 -23.79 1.21
C ILE A 306 5.83 -23.66 1.61
N GLY A 307 6.31 -24.47 2.57
CA GLY A 307 7.70 -24.41 3.06
C GLY A 307 8.03 -23.15 3.86
N ALA A 308 7.04 -22.46 4.43
CA ALA A 308 7.27 -21.29 5.29
C ALA A 308 7.81 -21.71 6.66
N SER A 309 8.61 -20.82 7.28
CA SER A 309 9.12 -21.05 8.64
C SER A 309 7.98 -21.18 9.66
N GLU A 310 8.09 -22.14 10.56
CA GLU A 310 7.13 -22.29 11.67
C GLU A 310 7.07 -21.06 12.59
N LEU A 311 8.12 -20.25 12.62
CA LEU A 311 8.15 -19.01 13.40
C LEU A 311 7.21 -17.94 12.82
N THR A 312 6.86 -18.03 11.55
CA THR A 312 5.89 -17.13 10.89
C THR A 312 4.44 -17.42 11.31
N VAL A 313 4.19 -18.56 11.94
CA VAL A 313 2.82 -18.97 12.34
C VAL A 313 2.45 -18.43 13.73
N PRO A 314 1.49 -17.51 13.86
CA PRO A 314 0.98 -17.08 15.15
C PRO A 314 0.31 -18.23 15.91
N ARG A 315 0.87 -18.58 17.05
CA ARG A 315 0.30 -19.64 17.92
C ARG A 315 -0.79 -19.10 18.86
N LYS A 316 -0.77 -17.81 19.17
CA LYS A 316 -1.81 -17.12 19.94
C LYS A 316 -2.73 -16.38 18.99
N ILE A 317 -4.03 -16.68 19.08
CA ILE A 317 -5.07 -16.02 18.29
C ILE A 317 -6.03 -15.32 19.25
N ILE A 318 -6.31 -14.05 18.98
CA ILE A 318 -7.32 -13.24 19.65
C ILE A 318 -8.44 -12.99 18.66
N ARG A 319 -9.65 -13.42 18.98
CA ARG A 319 -10.83 -13.23 18.17
C ARG A 319 -11.49 -11.91 18.56
N ILE A 320 -11.75 -11.06 17.55
CA ILE A 320 -12.40 -9.77 17.74
C ILE A 320 -13.59 -9.65 16.79
N GLN A 321 -14.49 -8.72 17.04
CA GLN A 321 -15.67 -8.55 16.18
C GLN A 321 -15.31 -7.92 14.84
N GLU A 322 -14.37 -6.96 14.86
CA GLU A 322 -13.93 -6.22 13.68
C GLU A 322 -12.49 -5.73 13.87
N ILE A 323 -11.71 -5.79 12.80
CA ILE A 323 -10.36 -5.20 12.76
C ILE A 323 -10.49 -3.69 12.63
N PRO A 324 -9.98 -2.89 13.60
CA PRO A 324 -10.04 -1.45 13.53
C PRO A 324 -9.25 -0.90 12.35
N VAL A 325 -9.83 0.14 11.71
CA VAL A 325 -9.23 0.81 10.56
C VAL A 325 -9.16 2.31 10.78
N LEU A 326 -8.15 2.95 10.21
CA LEU A 326 -8.01 4.40 10.15
C LEU A 326 -9.02 4.98 9.14
N GLY A 327 -9.25 6.30 9.18
CA GLY A 327 -10.09 6.99 8.20
C GLY A 327 -9.65 6.83 6.73
N THR A 328 -8.42 6.36 6.49
CA THR A 328 -7.88 6.01 5.17
C THR A 328 -8.21 4.58 4.72
N GLY A 329 -8.89 3.77 5.56
CA GLY A 329 -9.16 2.36 5.30
C GLY A 329 -8.04 1.39 5.74
N LYS A 330 -6.85 1.89 6.09
CA LYS A 330 -5.72 1.07 6.55
C LYS A 330 -5.96 0.53 7.97
N THR A 331 -5.44 -0.65 8.27
CA THR A 331 -5.48 -1.24 9.62
C THR A 331 -4.85 -0.31 10.66
N ASP A 332 -5.58 -0.06 11.75
CA ASP A 332 -5.09 0.71 12.92
C ASP A 332 -4.31 -0.20 13.87
N TYR A 333 -3.02 -0.36 13.60
CA TYR A 333 -2.14 -1.19 14.44
C TYR A 333 -1.94 -0.66 15.86
N VAL A 334 -2.19 0.62 16.11
CA VAL A 334 -2.15 1.18 17.47
C VAL A 334 -3.34 0.68 18.29
N ALA A 335 -4.52 0.71 17.70
CA ALA A 335 -5.72 0.15 18.31
C ALA A 335 -5.57 -1.37 18.49
N ILE A 336 -5.08 -2.10 17.49
CA ILE A 336 -4.80 -3.54 17.55
C ILE A 336 -3.86 -3.89 18.71
N GLN A 337 -2.77 -3.14 18.87
CA GLN A 337 -1.82 -3.35 19.96
C GLN A 337 -2.50 -3.21 21.35
N ARG A 338 -3.28 -2.14 21.56
CA ARG A 338 -4.02 -1.89 22.79
C ARG A 338 -5.04 -2.99 23.10
N MET A 339 -5.76 -3.46 22.08
CA MET A 339 -6.72 -4.55 22.21
C MET A 339 -6.05 -5.86 22.66
N ALA A 340 -4.91 -6.20 22.06
CA ALA A 340 -4.15 -7.38 22.42
C ALA A 340 -3.59 -7.31 23.86
N GLU A 341 -3.04 -6.15 24.24
CA GLU A 341 -2.56 -5.91 25.60
C GLU A 341 -3.67 -6.07 26.65
N ALA A 342 -4.85 -5.49 26.37
CA ALA A 342 -6.01 -5.60 27.24
C ALA A 342 -6.48 -7.07 27.42
N GLU A 343 -6.55 -7.82 26.32
CA GLU A 343 -6.96 -9.22 26.33
C GLU A 343 -5.95 -10.12 27.05
N LEU A 344 -4.66 -9.87 26.86
CA LEU A 344 -3.61 -10.63 27.55
C LEU A 344 -3.61 -10.38 29.06
N ARG A 345 -3.88 -9.14 29.51
CA ARG A 345 -4.03 -8.84 30.95
C ARG A 345 -5.25 -9.53 31.57
N ARG A 346 -6.31 -9.78 30.79
CA ARG A 346 -7.52 -10.45 31.22
C ARG A 346 -7.37 -11.97 31.35
N THR A 347 -6.48 -12.54 30.54
CA THR A 347 -6.30 -14.00 30.41
C THR A 347 -5.04 -14.55 31.09
N GLY A 348 -4.14 -13.69 31.60
CA GLY A 348 -2.94 -14.06 32.38
C GLY A 348 -3.13 -13.80 33.84
#